data_72f4850c1f0669f07b42fa4881a9fd82
#
_entry.id   72f4850c1f0669f07b42fa4881a9fd82
#
_cell.length_a   1.000
_cell.length_b   1.000
_cell.length_c   1.000
_cell.angle_alpha   90.00
_cell.angle_beta   90.00
_cell.angle_gamma   90.00
#
_symmetry.space_group_name_H-M   'P 1'
#
loop_
_entity.id
_entity.type
_entity.pdbx_description
1 polymer ?
#
loop_
_entity_poly.entity_id
_entity_poly.type
_entity_poly.pdbx_seq_one_letter_code
_entity_poly.pdbx_strand_id
1 'polypeptide(L)'
;MLDERWIRALHVETMREEELHAEREHHVLFQASTIGALLDGAYEGDLSFAELAEHGDLGLGTLNGLDGEMIALDGGFYRADVDGGVDEVGEDARTPFAVVTRFEPAIDITIGGPLDHGGLLAQLDELIPAAGAASCAIRLDGRFELVRARSVPRQTPPYRPLTEVVLEQHVFELSDVEGTMLGFRFPDYVEGIEVSGYHLHFISVDRSHGGHVLASRSNGLRARLDPSSELHIELPPSVDLADPDLAAATHAAVEAVERAK
;
A
#
# COMPACT_ATOMS: atom_id res chain seq x y z
N MET A 1 -0.68 -8.08 -24.14
CA MET A 1 -0.87 -9.54 -24.04
C MET A 1 -0.14 -9.97 -22.78
N LEU A 2 -0.87 -10.35 -21.73
CA LEU A 2 -0.26 -10.79 -20.47
C LEU A 2 0.67 -11.98 -20.74
N ASP A 3 1.90 -11.92 -20.25
CA ASP A 3 2.89 -12.98 -20.39
C ASP A 3 2.38 -14.23 -19.63
N GLU A 4 2.43 -15.41 -20.25
CA GLU A 4 2.00 -16.67 -19.61
C GLU A 4 2.72 -16.95 -18.27
N ARG A 5 3.86 -16.32 -18.02
CA ARG A 5 4.59 -16.41 -16.75
C ARG A 5 3.85 -15.70 -15.60
N TRP A 6 3.07 -14.66 -15.90
CA TRP A 6 2.24 -13.96 -14.93
C TRP A 6 1.15 -14.86 -14.36
N ILE A 7 0.46 -15.58 -15.25
CA ILE A 7 -0.64 -16.47 -14.90
C ILE A 7 -0.20 -17.63 -14.01
N ARG A 8 1.11 -17.93 -13.98
CA ARG A 8 1.66 -19.01 -13.15
C ARG A 8 2.16 -18.55 -11.79
N ALA A 9 2.44 -17.25 -11.64
CA ALA A 9 3.05 -16.71 -10.42
C ALA A 9 2.04 -15.97 -9.53
N LEU A 10 1.02 -15.35 -10.13
CA LEU A 10 -0.04 -14.65 -9.44
C LEU A 10 -1.39 -15.02 -10.07
N HIS A 11 -2.33 -15.48 -9.27
CA HIS A 11 -3.72 -15.59 -9.69
C HIS A 11 -4.37 -14.21 -9.54
N VAL A 12 -4.77 -13.61 -10.66
CA VAL A 12 -5.52 -12.35 -10.70
C VAL A 12 -6.91 -12.66 -11.19
N GLU A 13 -7.91 -12.41 -10.37
CA GLU A 13 -9.30 -12.60 -10.69
C GLU A 13 -10.01 -11.26 -10.75
N THR A 14 -10.75 -11.02 -11.85
CA THR A 14 -11.68 -9.89 -11.94
C THR A 14 -13.07 -10.41 -11.63
N MET A 15 -13.67 -9.95 -10.55
CA MET A 15 -14.99 -10.39 -10.11
C MET A 15 -16.02 -9.31 -10.42
N ARG A 16 -17.29 -9.70 -10.51
CA ARG A 16 -18.37 -8.73 -10.57
C ARG A 16 -18.66 -8.23 -9.18
N GLU A 17 -19.12 -6.99 -9.06
CA GLU A 17 -19.47 -6.34 -7.78
C GLU A 17 -20.38 -7.21 -6.90
N GLU A 18 -21.31 -7.97 -7.50
CA GLU A 18 -22.21 -8.91 -6.83
C GLU A 18 -21.51 -10.16 -6.28
N GLU A 19 -20.31 -10.47 -6.77
CA GLU A 19 -19.51 -11.66 -6.42
C GLU A 19 -18.40 -11.34 -5.41
N LEU A 20 -18.13 -10.05 -5.16
CA LEU A 20 -17.13 -9.57 -4.20
C LEU A 20 -17.58 -9.71 -2.73
N HIS A 21 -18.77 -10.25 -2.49
CA HIS A 21 -19.27 -10.48 -1.14
C HIS A 21 -18.58 -11.66 -0.46
N ALA A 22 -17.65 -11.31 0.30
CA ALA A 22 -17.00 -11.86 1.47
C ALA A 22 -17.35 -13.32 1.82
N GLU A 23 -16.87 -14.30 1.08
CA GLU A 23 -16.28 -15.42 1.78
C GLU A 23 -14.96 -14.91 2.38
N ARG A 24 -14.76 -15.11 3.69
CA ARG A 24 -13.54 -14.66 4.40
C ARG A 24 -12.37 -15.49 3.89
N GLU A 25 -11.78 -15.05 2.77
CA GLU A 25 -10.65 -15.70 2.17
C GLU A 25 -9.39 -15.29 2.94
N HIS A 26 -8.71 -16.29 3.50
CA HIS A 26 -7.44 -16.10 4.20
C HIS A 26 -6.31 -15.96 3.17
N HIS A 27 -5.35 -15.10 3.43
CA HIS A 27 -4.18 -14.87 2.57
C HIS A 27 -4.49 -14.35 1.15
N VAL A 28 -5.63 -13.68 0.98
CA VAL A 28 -6.00 -13.00 -0.27
C VAL A 28 -5.80 -11.50 -0.10
N LEU A 29 -5.18 -10.87 -1.10
CA LEU A 29 -5.12 -9.42 -1.18
C LEU A 29 -6.34 -8.93 -1.97
N PHE A 30 -7.02 -7.93 -1.44
CA PHE A 30 -8.04 -7.18 -2.18
C PHE A 30 -7.48 -5.81 -2.56
N GLN A 31 -7.69 -5.41 -3.79
CA GLN A 31 -7.22 -4.14 -4.32
C GLN A 31 -8.34 -3.38 -5.02
N ALA A 32 -8.55 -2.14 -4.63
CA ALA A 32 -9.39 -1.18 -5.33
C ALA A 32 -8.55 -0.45 -6.38
N SER A 33 -8.95 -0.54 -7.66
CA SER A 33 -8.29 0.10 -8.80
C SER A 33 -6.86 -0.42 -9.09
N THR A 34 -6.08 0.32 -9.86
CA THR A 34 -4.67 0.03 -10.18
C THR A 34 -3.79 1.25 -9.89
N ILE A 35 -2.51 1.01 -9.59
CA ILE A 35 -1.55 2.11 -9.43
C ILE A 35 -1.41 2.91 -10.74
N GLY A 36 -1.54 2.27 -11.90
CA GLY A 36 -1.52 2.95 -13.19
C GLY A 36 -2.63 3.99 -13.33
N ALA A 37 -3.86 3.65 -12.94
CA ALA A 37 -4.98 4.59 -12.94
C ALA A 37 -4.73 5.78 -11.97
N LEU A 38 -4.18 5.51 -10.79
CA LEU A 38 -3.82 6.56 -9.84
C LEU A 38 -2.72 7.47 -10.40
N LEU A 39 -1.70 6.92 -11.07
CA LEU A 39 -0.64 7.70 -11.73
C LEU A 39 -1.19 8.67 -12.77
N ASP A 40 -2.23 8.28 -13.51
CA ASP A 40 -2.88 9.07 -14.54
C ASP A 40 -3.88 10.10 -14.00
N GLY A 41 -4.07 10.18 -12.68
CA GLY A 41 -4.93 11.17 -12.04
C GLY A 41 -6.36 10.70 -11.77
N ALA A 42 -6.62 9.40 -11.78
CA ALA A 42 -7.91 8.84 -11.33
C ALA A 42 -8.00 8.87 -9.80
N TYR A 43 -8.30 10.06 -9.24
CA TYR A 43 -8.30 10.31 -7.79
C TYR A 43 -9.69 10.24 -7.17
N GLU A 44 -10.69 9.74 -7.89
CA GLU A 44 -12.02 9.50 -7.38
C GLU A 44 -12.37 8.02 -7.53
N GLY A 45 -12.79 7.40 -6.44
CA GLY A 45 -13.28 6.03 -6.40
C GLY A 45 -14.65 5.96 -5.76
N ASP A 46 -15.36 4.88 -6.01
CA ASP A 46 -16.71 4.67 -5.50
C ASP A 46 -16.75 3.76 -4.27
N LEU A 47 -15.69 2.98 -4.02
CA LEU A 47 -15.61 2.07 -2.88
C LEU A 47 -15.52 2.85 -1.56
N SER A 48 -16.46 2.61 -0.66
CA SER A 48 -16.46 3.19 0.67
C SER A 48 -15.51 2.42 1.63
N PHE A 49 -15.11 3.07 2.73
CA PHE A 49 -14.30 2.41 3.74
C PHE A 49 -15.09 1.33 4.51
N ALA A 50 -16.43 1.44 4.58
CA ALA A 50 -17.27 0.37 5.10
C ALA A 50 -17.17 -0.90 4.24
N GLU A 51 -17.27 -0.76 2.91
CA GLU A 51 -17.10 -1.87 1.96
C GLU A 51 -15.66 -2.40 1.98
N LEU A 52 -14.65 -1.51 1.99
CA LEU A 52 -13.24 -1.92 2.07
C LEU A 52 -12.93 -2.74 3.33
N ALA A 53 -13.56 -2.42 4.47
CA ALA A 53 -13.42 -3.16 5.73
C ALA A 53 -13.93 -4.61 5.65
N GLU A 54 -14.82 -4.92 4.71
CA GLU A 54 -15.28 -6.29 4.48
C GLU A 54 -14.17 -7.18 3.89
N HIS A 55 -13.15 -6.57 3.26
CA HIS A 55 -12.06 -7.27 2.58
C HIS A 55 -10.78 -7.38 3.41
N GLY A 56 -10.57 -6.53 4.42
CA GLY A 56 -9.35 -6.61 5.21
C GLY A 56 -9.30 -5.72 6.44
N ASP A 57 -8.33 -6.01 7.30
CA ASP A 57 -8.07 -5.32 8.57
C ASP A 57 -6.65 -4.73 8.64
N LEU A 58 -5.82 -4.98 7.60
CA LEU A 58 -4.50 -4.41 7.41
C LEU A 58 -4.33 -3.98 5.95
N GLY A 59 -3.82 -2.77 5.74
CA GLY A 59 -3.58 -2.29 4.38
C GLY A 59 -3.16 -0.83 4.29
N LEU A 60 -3.03 -0.37 3.05
CA LEU A 60 -2.65 1.00 2.70
C LEU A 60 -3.36 1.48 1.43
N GLY A 61 -3.26 2.77 1.16
CA GLY A 61 -3.84 3.42 0.00
C GLY A 61 -3.94 4.93 0.19
N THR A 62 -4.98 5.53 -0.40
CA THR A 62 -5.27 6.94 -0.25
C THR A 62 -6.78 7.20 -0.20
N LEU A 63 -7.19 8.43 0.03
CA LEU A 63 -8.59 8.88 0.02
C LEU A 63 -8.88 9.65 -1.29
N ASN A 64 -10.17 9.77 -1.62
CA ASN A 64 -10.59 10.56 -2.79
C ASN A 64 -9.98 11.96 -2.78
N GLY A 65 -9.52 12.39 -3.97
CA GLY A 65 -8.78 13.63 -4.13
C GLY A 65 -7.34 13.56 -3.60
N LEU A 66 -6.75 12.38 -3.39
CA LEU A 66 -5.44 12.21 -2.71
C LEU A 66 -5.39 12.90 -1.35
N ASP A 67 -6.47 12.83 -0.55
CA ASP A 67 -6.56 13.50 0.75
C ASP A 67 -5.81 12.73 1.84
N GLY A 68 -4.49 12.64 1.70
CA GLY A 68 -3.58 11.97 2.62
C GLY A 68 -3.34 10.49 2.34
N GLU A 69 -2.49 9.88 3.16
CA GLU A 69 -2.11 8.47 3.07
C GLU A 69 -3.06 7.63 3.95
N MET A 70 -3.69 6.62 3.37
CA MET A 70 -4.57 5.71 4.11
C MET A 70 -3.75 4.61 4.78
N ILE A 71 -4.09 4.29 6.02
CA ILE A 71 -3.49 3.22 6.82
C ILE A 71 -4.63 2.41 7.44
N ALA A 72 -4.72 1.13 7.09
CA ALA A 72 -5.62 0.18 7.74
C ALA A 72 -4.83 -0.67 8.74
N LEU A 73 -5.23 -0.66 10.01
CA LEU A 73 -4.54 -1.39 11.06
C LEU A 73 -5.53 -1.88 12.12
N ASP A 74 -5.54 -3.19 12.35
CA ASP A 74 -6.40 -3.87 13.33
C ASP A 74 -7.90 -3.54 13.10
N GLY A 75 -8.31 -3.38 11.83
CA GLY A 75 -9.68 -3.06 11.41
C GLY A 75 -10.06 -1.58 11.52
N GLY A 76 -9.19 -0.72 12.03
CA GLY A 76 -9.35 0.74 12.00
C GLY A 76 -8.73 1.33 10.75
N PHE A 77 -9.39 2.34 10.17
CA PHE A 77 -8.88 3.09 9.02
C PHE A 77 -8.49 4.50 9.45
N TYR A 78 -7.30 4.91 9.05
CA TYR A 78 -6.69 6.18 9.43
C TYR A 78 -6.20 6.93 8.20
N ARG A 79 -6.27 8.25 8.26
CA ARG A 79 -5.69 9.15 7.26
C ARG A 79 -4.50 9.88 7.87
N ALA A 80 -3.34 9.77 7.27
CA ALA A 80 -2.23 10.68 7.56
C ALA A 80 -2.32 11.87 6.60
N ASP A 81 -2.53 13.06 7.13
CA ASP A 81 -2.65 14.30 6.36
C ASP A 81 -1.29 14.75 5.78
N VAL A 82 -1.28 15.87 5.07
CA VAL A 82 -0.09 16.42 4.41
C VAL A 82 1.07 16.70 5.36
N ASP A 83 0.80 17.00 6.62
CA ASP A 83 1.80 17.29 7.66
C ASP A 83 2.11 16.07 8.53
N GLY A 84 1.51 14.91 8.22
CA GLY A 84 1.70 13.66 8.95
C GLY A 84 0.85 13.51 10.20
N GLY A 85 -0.10 14.42 10.44
CA GLY A 85 -1.11 14.28 11.48
C GLY A 85 -2.12 13.17 11.11
N VAL A 86 -2.57 12.38 12.09
CA VAL A 86 -3.46 11.24 11.86
C VAL A 86 -4.84 11.48 12.42
N ASP A 87 -5.84 11.22 11.59
CA ASP A 87 -7.26 11.19 11.94
C ASP A 87 -7.87 9.83 11.59
N GLU A 88 -8.87 9.40 12.34
CA GLU A 88 -9.68 8.22 12.00
C GLU A 88 -10.63 8.55 10.84
N VAL A 89 -10.77 7.62 9.89
CA VAL A 89 -11.58 7.80 8.68
C VAL A 89 -13.00 7.26 8.92
N GLY A 90 -13.99 8.05 8.56
CA GLY A 90 -15.40 7.62 8.64
C GLY A 90 -15.75 6.58 7.56
N GLU A 91 -16.72 5.72 7.87
CA GLU A 91 -17.17 4.61 7.02
C GLU A 91 -17.68 5.06 5.63
N ASP A 92 -18.25 6.26 5.53
CA ASP A 92 -18.78 6.83 4.27
C ASP A 92 -17.69 7.46 3.38
N ALA A 93 -16.46 7.62 3.86
CA ALA A 93 -15.35 8.10 3.06
C ALA A 93 -15.02 7.07 1.97
N ARG A 94 -14.39 7.52 0.88
CA ARG A 94 -14.14 6.68 -0.31
C ARG A 94 -12.68 6.71 -0.70
N THR A 95 -12.26 5.65 -1.40
CA THR A 95 -10.90 5.49 -1.88
C THR A 95 -10.85 5.32 -3.40
N PRO A 96 -9.90 5.97 -4.09
CA PRO A 96 -9.60 5.70 -5.50
C PRO A 96 -8.59 4.56 -5.66
N PHE A 97 -7.85 4.24 -4.60
CA PHE A 97 -6.84 3.18 -4.60
C PHE A 97 -6.56 2.71 -3.17
N ALA A 98 -6.69 1.43 -2.95
CA ALA A 98 -6.33 0.78 -1.70
C ALA A 98 -5.94 -0.68 -1.93
N VAL A 99 -5.05 -1.20 -1.09
CA VAL A 99 -4.78 -2.63 -0.94
C VAL A 99 -5.00 -3.01 0.51
N VAL A 100 -5.81 -4.02 0.75
CA VAL A 100 -6.09 -4.56 2.08
C VAL A 100 -6.04 -6.08 2.09
N THR A 101 -5.86 -6.66 3.26
CA THR A 101 -5.96 -8.10 3.49
C THR A 101 -6.49 -8.38 4.90
N ARG A 102 -7.11 -9.54 5.09
CA ARG A 102 -7.30 -10.12 6.43
C ARG A 102 -5.97 -10.69 6.87
N PHE A 103 -5.31 -9.97 7.77
CA PHE A 103 -3.93 -10.25 8.13
C PHE A 103 -3.81 -11.44 9.09
N GLU A 104 -3.36 -12.58 8.58
CA GLU A 104 -3.09 -13.80 9.34
C GLU A 104 -1.63 -14.23 9.15
N PRO A 105 -0.69 -13.69 9.94
CA PRO A 105 0.73 -13.86 9.69
C PRO A 105 1.16 -15.33 9.81
N ALA A 106 1.74 -15.87 8.75
CA ALA A 106 2.38 -17.17 8.74
C ALA A 106 3.79 -17.14 9.36
N ILE A 107 4.41 -15.95 9.43
CA ILE A 107 5.74 -15.73 10.01
C ILE A 107 5.60 -14.66 11.09
N ASP A 108 6.10 -14.95 12.30
CA ASP A 108 6.13 -14.03 13.44
C ASP A 108 7.48 -14.17 14.15
N ILE A 109 8.35 -13.20 13.97
CA ILE A 109 9.73 -13.22 14.47
C ILE A 109 10.16 -11.86 14.98
N THR A 110 11.28 -11.83 15.70
CA THR A 110 11.98 -10.59 16.04
C THR A 110 13.19 -10.43 15.12
N ILE A 111 13.21 -9.31 14.39
CA ILE A 111 14.37 -8.85 13.63
C ILE A 111 15.25 -8.04 14.60
N GLY A 112 16.48 -8.50 14.84
CA GLY A 112 17.39 -7.88 15.79
C GLY A 112 18.40 -6.94 15.14
N GLY A 113 19.05 -6.12 15.98
CA GLY A 113 20.17 -5.24 15.63
C GLY A 113 19.78 -3.88 15.07
N PRO A 114 20.74 -2.93 15.03
CA PRO A 114 20.53 -1.65 14.36
C PRO A 114 20.47 -1.86 12.85
N LEU A 115 19.39 -1.42 12.23
CA LEU A 115 19.13 -1.52 10.79
C LEU A 115 18.75 -0.15 10.24
N ASP A 116 19.38 0.23 9.16
CA ASP A 116 18.83 1.25 8.27
C ASP A 116 17.74 0.64 7.38
N HIS A 117 17.09 1.46 6.58
CA HIS A 117 15.97 1.03 5.73
C HIS A 117 16.38 -0.10 4.76
N GLY A 118 17.52 0.05 4.08
CA GLY A 118 18.02 -0.97 3.15
C GLY A 118 18.33 -2.30 3.84
N GLY A 119 18.95 -2.26 5.02
CA GLY A 119 19.22 -3.43 5.83
C GLY A 119 17.95 -4.13 6.33
N LEU A 120 16.91 -3.35 6.67
CA LEU A 120 15.60 -3.87 7.03
C LEU A 120 14.95 -4.61 5.86
N LEU A 121 14.90 -3.97 4.67
CA LEU A 121 14.33 -4.59 3.47
C LEU A 121 15.07 -5.86 3.07
N ALA A 122 16.41 -5.86 3.15
CA ALA A 122 17.22 -7.05 2.87
C ALA A 122 16.91 -8.21 3.82
N GLN A 123 16.67 -7.95 5.11
CA GLN A 123 16.25 -8.99 6.05
C GLN A 123 14.84 -9.51 5.77
N LEU A 124 13.93 -8.64 5.34
CA LEU A 124 12.59 -9.07 4.92
C LEU A 124 12.65 -9.95 3.67
N ASP A 125 13.51 -9.63 2.69
CA ASP A 125 13.71 -10.46 1.50
C ASP A 125 14.25 -11.87 1.82
N GLU A 126 15.05 -12.02 2.88
CA GLU A 126 15.51 -13.32 3.36
C GLU A 126 14.38 -14.15 4.02
N LEU A 127 13.38 -13.48 4.59
CA LEU A 127 12.27 -14.12 5.31
C LEU A 127 11.10 -14.45 4.39
N ILE A 128 10.87 -13.64 3.36
CA ILE A 128 9.80 -13.86 2.38
C ILE A 128 10.24 -14.99 1.46
N PRO A 129 9.52 -16.13 1.42
CA PRO A 129 9.93 -17.27 0.62
C PRO A 129 10.07 -16.89 -0.85
N ALA A 130 11.24 -17.17 -1.43
CA ALA A 130 11.51 -16.93 -2.85
C ALA A 130 10.68 -17.82 -3.79
N ALA A 131 10.09 -18.89 -3.26
CA ALA A 131 9.30 -19.85 -4.02
C ALA A 131 7.91 -19.99 -3.42
N GLY A 132 6.89 -19.54 -4.17
CA GLY A 132 5.49 -19.83 -3.89
C GLY A 132 4.63 -18.64 -3.43
N ALA A 133 5.21 -17.56 -2.93
CA ALA A 133 4.44 -16.34 -2.65
C ALA A 133 4.67 -15.31 -3.74
N ALA A 134 3.59 -14.83 -4.36
CA ALA A 134 3.65 -13.76 -5.35
C ALA A 134 3.78 -12.39 -4.67
N SER A 135 3.16 -12.23 -3.51
CA SER A 135 3.15 -11.01 -2.71
C SER A 135 3.22 -11.32 -1.22
N CYS A 136 3.43 -10.32 -0.39
CA CYS A 136 3.48 -10.49 1.06
C CYS A 136 2.96 -9.24 1.76
N ALA A 137 1.98 -9.40 2.65
CA ALA A 137 1.61 -8.37 3.59
C ALA A 137 2.59 -8.36 4.77
N ILE A 138 2.94 -7.16 5.22
CA ILE A 138 4.01 -6.91 6.18
C ILE A 138 3.49 -6.05 7.32
N ARG A 139 3.80 -6.44 8.55
CA ARG A 139 3.61 -5.63 9.74
C ARG A 139 4.85 -5.68 10.61
N LEU A 140 5.41 -4.51 10.91
CA LEU A 140 6.60 -4.33 11.73
C LEU A 140 6.24 -3.44 12.92
N ASP A 141 6.25 -4.01 14.12
CA ASP A 141 5.93 -3.29 15.34
C ASP A 141 7.19 -3.06 16.18
N GLY A 142 7.33 -1.86 16.73
CA GLY A 142 8.43 -1.55 17.65
C GLY A 142 8.80 -0.07 17.67
N ARG A 143 10.03 0.17 18.19
CA ARG A 143 10.58 1.51 18.29
C ARG A 143 11.50 1.79 17.10
N PHE A 144 11.26 2.91 16.46
CA PHE A 144 12.07 3.41 15.36
C PHE A 144 12.88 4.60 15.85
N GLU A 145 14.20 4.57 15.64
CA GLU A 145 15.08 5.71 15.89
C GLU A 145 14.74 6.87 14.96
N LEU A 146 14.32 6.53 13.72
CA LEU A 146 13.88 7.47 12.70
C LEU A 146 12.87 6.81 11.78
N VAL A 147 11.79 7.51 11.48
CA VAL A 147 10.93 7.26 10.32
C VAL A 147 10.90 8.56 9.52
N ARG A 148 11.40 8.51 8.29
CA ARG A 148 11.21 9.56 7.30
C ARG A 148 10.04 9.18 6.43
N ALA A 149 9.01 10.00 6.46
CA ALA A 149 7.77 9.76 5.75
C ALA A 149 7.35 10.97 4.92
N ARG A 150 6.38 10.76 4.05
CA ARG A 150 5.77 11.81 3.24
C ARG A 150 4.26 11.69 3.22
N SER A 151 3.61 12.76 2.82
CA SER A 151 2.25 12.78 2.31
C SER A 151 2.13 13.83 1.21
N VAL A 152 1.07 13.74 0.42
CA VAL A 152 0.79 14.69 -0.67
C VAL A 152 -0.39 15.58 -0.30
N PRO A 153 -0.44 16.83 -0.79
CA PRO A 153 -1.57 17.71 -0.55
C PRO A 153 -2.81 17.23 -1.32
N ARG A 154 -3.98 17.38 -0.70
CA ARG A 154 -5.26 17.10 -1.35
C ARG A 154 -5.39 17.81 -2.69
N GLN A 155 -5.86 17.08 -3.70
CA GLN A 155 -6.08 17.57 -5.04
C GLN A 155 -7.55 17.89 -5.29
N THR A 156 -7.79 18.78 -6.27
CA THR A 156 -9.12 19.12 -6.77
C THR A 156 -9.12 19.14 -8.30
N PRO A 157 -10.26 18.81 -8.94
CA PRO A 157 -10.33 18.84 -10.41
C PRO A 157 -10.01 20.22 -11.02
N PRO A 158 -9.38 20.30 -12.20
CA PRO A 158 -8.91 19.16 -13.00
C PRO A 158 -7.68 18.49 -12.40
N TYR A 159 -7.69 17.16 -12.32
CA TYR A 159 -6.62 16.40 -11.72
C TYR A 159 -5.37 16.36 -12.60
N ARG A 160 -4.20 16.45 -11.98
CA ARG A 160 -2.88 16.33 -12.60
C ARG A 160 -2.37 14.90 -12.44
N PRO A 161 -1.47 14.40 -13.31
CA PRO A 161 -0.76 13.14 -13.07
C PRO A 161 -0.06 13.12 -11.70
N LEU A 162 -0.02 11.96 -11.06
CA LEU A 162 0.59 11.81 -9.73
C LEU A 162 2.08 12.20 -9.72
N THR A 163 2.79 11.97 -10.82
CA THR A 163 4.20 12.39 -10.99
C THR A 163 4.41 13.91 -10.86
N GLU A 164 3.38 14.71 -11.13
CA GLU A 164 3.42 16.15 -10.90
C GLU A 164 3.05 16.51 -9.47
N VAL A 165 2.07 15.80 -8.90
CA VAL A 165 1.60 16.05 -7.53
C VAL A 165 2.68 15.73 -6.49
N VAL A 166 3.46 14.67 -6.68
CA VAL A 166 4.53 14.30 -5.74
C VAL A 166 5.67 15.31 -5.67
N LEU A 167 5.79 16.22 -6.64
CA LEU A 167 6.75 17.33 -6.55
C LEU A 167 6.36 18.33 -5.44
N GLU A 168 5.11 18.30 -5.00
CA GLU A 168 4.55 19.13 -3.94
C GLU A 168 4.41 18.33 -2.61
N GLN A 169 4.98 17.13 -2.52
CA GLN A 169 4.91 16.30 -1.32
C GLN A 169 5.56 17.00 -0.12
N HIS A 170 5.00 16.78 1.03
CA HIS A 170 5.61 17.17 2.30
C HIS A 170 6.36 15.98 2.90
N VAL A 171 7.64 16.16 3.12
CA VAL A 171 8.50 15.15 3.77
C VAL A 171 8.77 15.59 5.19
N PHE A 172 8.59 14.69 6.13
CA PHE A 172 8.82 14.92 7.56
C PHE A 172 9.55 13.74 8.20
N GLU A 173 10.13 13.99 9.38
CA GLU A 173 10.88 13.00 10.13
C GLU A 173 10.30 12.85 11.53
N LEU A 174 10.04 11.61 11.92
CA LEU A 174 9.64 11.21 13.26
C LEU A 174 10.84 10.55 13.92
N SER A 175 11.34 11.15 15.00
CA SER A 175 12.50 10.64 15.73
C SER A 175 12.04 9.95 17.01
N ASP A 176 12.67 8.80 17.31
CA ASP A 176 12.48 8.07 18.56
C ASP A 176 10.99 7.70 18.81
N VAL A 177 10.32 7.23 17.78
CA VAL A 177 8.88 6.97 17.74
C VAL A 177 8.59 5.47 17.86
N GLU A 178 7.58 5.12 18.67
CA GLU A 178 7.02 3.78 18.72
C GLU A 178 5.77 3.69 17.82
N GLY A 179 5.68 2.61 17.02
CA GLY A 179 4.59 2.49 16.07
C GLY A 179 4.61 1.20 15.28
N THR A 180 3.77 1.18 14.27
CA THR A 180 3.64 0.11 13.30
C THR A 180 3.99 0.62 11.90
N MET A 181 4.94 -0.02 11.24
CA MET A 181 5.15 0.10 9.81
C MET A 181 4.48 -1.09 9.14
N LEU A 182 3.63 -0.83 8.16
CA LEU A 182 2.84 -1.85 7.51
C LEU A 182 2.73 -1.61 6.00
N GLY A 183 2.40 -2.65 5.27
CA GLY A 183 2.19 -2.56 3.83
C GLY A 183 2.48 -3.86 3.14
N PHE A 184 2.98 -3.76 1.92
CA PHE A 184 3.13 -4.93 1.05
C PHE A 184 4.48 -4.94 0.34
N ARG A 185 4.89 -6.17 -0.01
CA ARG A 185 5.95 -6.41 -0.98
C ARG A 185 5.34 -7.13 -2.17
N PHE A 186 5.52 -6.56 -3.35
CA PHE A 186 5.08 -7.14 -4.61
C PHE A 186 6.26 -7.48 -5.52
N PRO A 187 6.15 -8.53 -6.34
CA PRO A 187 7.16 -8.87 -7.33
C PRO A 187 7.08 -7.94 -8.55
N ASP A 188 8.19 -7.82 -9.29
CA ASP A 188 8.32 -6.87 -10.40
C ASP A 188 7.31 -7.08 -11.54
N TYR A 189 6.75 -8.28 -11.68
CA TYR A 189 5.81 -8.58 -12.77
C TYR A 189 4.39 -8.03 -12.55
N VAL A 190 4.05 -7.47 -11.38
CA VAL A 190 2.74 -6.82 -11.14
C VAL A 190 2.71 -5.35 -11.52
N GLU A 191 3.79 -4.86 -12.10
CA GLU A 191 3.96 -3.47 -12.48
C GLU A 191 2.79 -2.94 -13.33
N GLY A 192 2.28 -1.76 -12.97
CA GLY A 192 1.08 -1.16 -13.55
C GLY A 192 -0.23 -1.56 -12.86
N ILE A 193 -0.23 -2.70 -12.18
CA ILE A 193 -1.32 -3.13 -11.30
C ILE A 193 -1.06 -2.58 -9.90
N GLU A 194 0.16 -2.81 -9.39
CA GLU A 194 0.62 -2.44 -8.05
C GLU A 194 2.05 -1.88 -8.08
N VAL A 195 2.50 -1.31 -6.97
CA VAL A 195 3.88 -0.85 -6.77
C VAL A 195 4.79 -2.06 -6.62
N SER A 196 5.72 -2.26 -7.57
CA SER A 196 6.72 -3.32 -7.44
C SER A 196 7.73 -3.01 -6.33
N GLY A 197 8.17 -4.04 -5.60
CA GLY A 197 9.02 -3.91 -4.43
C GLY A 197 8.21 -3.66 -3.16
N TYR A 198 8.69 -2.79 -2.29
CA TYR A 198 8.07 -2.49 -1.00
C TYR A 198 7.28 -1.18 -1.06
N HIS A 199 6.01 -1.25 -0.67
CA HIS A 199 5.15 -0.11 -0.42
C HIS A 199 4.74 -0.13 1.04
N LEU A 200 5.20 0.84 1.82
CA LEU A 200 5.06 0.83 3.28
C LEU A 200 4.53 2.17 3.80
N HIS A 201 3.56 2.09 4.70
CA HIS A 201 3.08 3.21 5.49
C HIS A 201 3.44 3.02 6.97
N PHE A 202 3.49 4.10 7.71
CA PHE A 202 3.76 4.11 9.16
C PHE A 202 2.64 4.79 9.92
N ILE A 203 2.36 4.29 11.14
CA ILE A 203 1.48 4.94 12.10
C ILE A 203 2.05 4.78 13.51
N SER A 204 2.11 5.89 14.27
CA SER A 204 2.55 5.87 15.67
C SER A 204 1.55 5.15 16.57
N VAL A 205 2.04 4.60 17.70
CA VAL A 205 1.20 3.83 18.64
C VAL A 205 0.05 4.67 19.21
N ASP A 206 0.26 5.97 19.41
CA ASP A 206 -0.74 6.93 19.90
C ASP A 206 -1.68 7.45 18.81
N ARG A 207 -1.51 6.98 17.55
CA ARG A 207 -2.29 7.39 16.38
C ARG A 207 -2.23 8.90 16.09
N SER A 208 -1.15 9.56 16.49
CA SER A 208 -0.97 11.00 16.26
C SER A 208 -0.20 11.34 15.00
N HIS A 209 0.64 10.42 14.51
CA HIS A 209 1.48 10.64 13.33
C HIS A 209 1.50 9.40 12.41
N GLY A 210 1.56 9.64 11.11
CA GLY A 210 1.64 8.59 10.09
C GLY A 210 2.05 9.13 8.74
N GLY A 211 2.19 8.25 7.73
CA GLY A 211 2.51 8.63 6.36
C GLY A 211 3.17 7.53 5.56
N HIS A 212 3.41 7.79 4.28
CA HIS A 212 4.13 6.92 3.36
C HIS A 212 5.63 6.91 3.68
N VAL A 213 6.22 5.73 3.86
CA VAL A 213 7.59 5.58 4.34
C VAL A 213 8.60 5.73 3.22
N LEU A 214 9.56 6.63 3.39
CA LEU A 214 10.70 6.81 2.49
C LEU A 214 11.99 6.19 3.03
N ALA A 215 12.18 6.23 4.36
CA ALA A 215 13.34 5.67 5.02
C ALA A 215 13.05 5.39 6.50
N SER A 216 13.83 4.48 7.08
CA SER A 216 13.73 4.18 8.50
C SER A 216 15.07 3.78 9.11
N ARG A 217 15.18 3.93 10.44
CA ARG A 217 16.20 3.29 11.27
C ARG A 217 15.53 2.69 12.48
N SER A 218 15.92 1.46 12.80
CA SER A 218 15.34 0.72 13.92
C SER A 218 16.40 -0.13 14.63
N ASN A 219 16.06 -0.55 15.85
CA ASN A 219 16.90 -1.45 16.61
C ASN A 219 16.03 -2.48 17.33
N GLY A 220 15.66 -3.52 16.57
CA GLY A 220 14.78 -4.57 17.05
C GLY A 220 13.30 -4.30 16.78
N LEU A 221 12.72 -5.05 15.84
CA LEU A 221 11.32 -4.98 15.48
C LEU A 221 10.69 -6.38 15.54
N ARG A 222 9.43 -6.46 15.93
CA ARG A 222 8.62 -7.66 15.68
C ARG A 222 8.12 -7.61 14.26
N ALA A 223 8.55 -8.56 13.45
CA ALA A 223 8.11 -8.71 12.07
C ALA A 223 7.07 -9.84 11.98
N ARG A 224 5.91 -9.49 11.41
CA ARG A 224 4.84 -10.41 11.08
C ARG A 224 4.58 -10.33 9.58
N LEU A 225 4.62 -11.49 8.91
CA LEU A 225 4.54 -11.56 7.46
C LEU A 225 3.44 -12.55 7.08
N ASP A 226 2.64 -12.16 6.11
CA ASP A 226 1.54 -12.93 5.55
C ASP A 226 1.71 -13.07 4.03
N PRO A 227 2.37 -14.16 3.56
CA PRO A 227 2.56 -14.40 2.13
C PRO A 227 1.24 -14.76 1.44
N SER A 228 0.99 -14.15 0.27
CA SER A 228 -0.19 -14.39 -0.55
C SER A 228 0.20 -14.71 -2.00
N SER A 229 -0.58 -15.58 -2.64
CA SER A 229 -0.51 -15.84 -4.08
C SER A 229 -1.77 -15.42 -4.83
N GLU A 230 -2.72 -14.80 -4.13
CA GLU A 230 -4.00 -14.37 -4.70
C GLU A 230 -4.18 -12.87 -4.54
N LEU A 231 -4.65 -12.22 -5.63
CA LEU A 231 -4.97 -10.80 -5.66
C LEU A 231 -6.31 -10.62 -6.39
N HIS A 232 -7.31 -10.13 -5.67
CA HIS A 232 -8.60 -9.75 -6.21
C HIS A 232 -8.61 -8.25 -6.45
N ILE A 233 -8.96 -7.82 -7.67
CA ILE A 233 -8.94 -6.41 -8.06
C ILE A 233 -10.34 -5.98 -8.46
N GLU A 234 -10.86 -4.97 -7.80
CA GLU A 234 -12.04 -4.24 -8.25
C GLU A 234 -11.61 -3.06 -9.14
N LEU A 235 -12.07 -3.10 -10.39
CA LEU A 235 -11.74 -2.07 -11.37
C LEU A 235 -12.86 -1.04 -11.44
N PRO A 236 -12.57 0.25 -11.21
CA PRO A 236 -13.58 1.27 -11.32
C PRO A 236 -14.11 1.37 -12.75
N PRO A 237 -15.42 1.67 -12.94
CA PRO A 237 -16.07 1.68 -14.26
C PRO A 237 -15.46 2.68 -15.26
N SER A 238 -14.66 3.63 -14.76
CA SER A 238 -14.05 4.71 -15.55
C SER A 238 -12.66 4.41 -16.07
N VAL A 239 -12.05 3.28 -15.71
CA VAL A 239 -10.69 2.93 -16.15
C VAL A 239 -10.75 2.19 -17.48
N ASP A 240 -10.24 2.79 -18.54
CA ASP A 240 -10.05 2.13 -19.84
C ASP A 240 -8.74 1.32 -19.82
N LEU A 241 -8.83 0.07 -19.39
CA LEU A 241 -7.70 -0.87 -19.40
C LEU A 241 -7.22 -1.26 -20.80
N ALA A 242 -7.95 -0.85 -21.85
CA ALA A 242 -7.56 -1.12 -23.24
C ALA A 242 -6.57 -0.09 -23.79
N ASP A 243 -6.24 0.96 -23.02
CA ASP A 243 -5.24 1.96 -23.44
C ASP A 243 -3.83 1.36 -23.32
N PRO A 244 -3.13 1.12 -24.46
CA PRO A 244 -1.79 0.54 -24.44
C PRO A 244 -0.72 1.49 -23.88
N ASP A 245 -1.00 2.79 -23.77
CA ASP A 245 -0.06 3.78 -23.23
C ASP A 245 0.00 3.73 -21.67
N LEU A 246 -1.05 3.22 -21.00
CA LEU A 246 -1.07 2.96 -19.58
C LEU A 246 0.08 2.04 -19.11
N ALA A 247 0.46 1.05 -19.91
CA ALA A 247 1.48 0.08 -19.54
C ALA A 247 2.92 0.57 -19.75
N ALA A 248 3.17 1.49 -20.68
CA ALA A 248 4.53 1.85 -21.10
C ALA A 248 5.17 2.97 -20.23
N ALA A 249 4.34 3.80 -19.59
CA ALA A 249 4.81 4.92 -18.75
C ALA A 249 5.00 4.52 -17.28
N THR A 250 4.53 3.36 -16.87
CA THR A 250 4.26 3.04 -15.47
C THR A 250 5.53 2.83 -14.65
N HIS A 251 6.55 2.13 -15.15
CA HIS A 251 7.76 1.82 -14.36
C HIS A 251 8.51 3.06 -13.91
N ALA A 252 8.88 3.93 -14.84
CA ALA A 252 9.59 5.16 -14.51
C ALA A 252 8.75 6.12 -13.65
N ALA A 253 7.42 6.09 -13.84
CA ALA A 253 6.50 6.91 -13.07
C ALA A 253 6.33 6.39 -11.64
N VAL A 254 6.20 5.07 -11.44
CA VAL A 254 6.16 4.44 -10.11
C VAL A 254 7.46 4.72 -9.36
N GLU A 255 8.63 4.48 -9.99
CA GLU A 255 9.93 4.79 -9.37
C GLU A 255 10.05 6.27 -8.97
N ALA A 256 9.58 7.18 -9.83
CA ALA A 256 9.64 8.62 -9.55
C ALA A 256 8.74 9.01 -8.36
N VAL A 257 7.56 8.35 -8.22
CA VAL A 257 6.60 8.61 -7.15
C VAL A 257 7.05 7.99 -5.83
N GLU A 258 7.46 6.73 -5.85
CA GLU A 258 7.76 5.96 -4.64
C GLU A 258 9.13 6.29 -4.03
N ARG A 259 10.10 6.71 -4.86
CA ARG A 259 11.48 7.02 -4.46
C ARG A 259 11.84 8.50 -4.53
N ALA A 260 10.86 9.40 -4.71
CA ALA A 260 11.08 10.84 -4.70
C ALA A 260 11.72 11.27 -3.39
N LYS A 261 12.91 11.89 -3.48
CA LYS A 261 13.77 12.26 -2.34
C LYS A 261 13.40 13.62 -1.78
#